data_6e131dce17a54171ba147d7347daff8d
#
_entry.id   6e131dce17a54171ba147d7347daff8d
#
_cell.length_a   1.000
_cell.length_b   1.000
_cell.length_c   1.000
_cell.angle_alpha   90.00
_cell.angle_beta   90.00
_cell.angle_gamma   90.00
#
_symmetry.space_group_name_H-M   'P 1'
#
loop_
_entity.id
_entity.type
_entity.pdbx_description
1 polymer ?
#
loop_
_entity_poly.entity_id
_entity_poly.type
_entity_poly.pdbx_seq_one_letter_code
_entity_poly.pdbx_strand_id
1 'polypeptide(L)'
;KPLLVKPMEGVDAALLAGNSDKTPAEDVAENGGTLSDEYRMSAQQTADLLNELILKSQEILENHPFNVARKERGERMANIIWPWGGGYRPHMLTLSQMYPQIKKGSVISAVDLIRGIGHYAGLRNIIVEGATGLANTNYEGKAAAAIQALKDGDDFVYVHVEASDEAGHDGDLELKLKTIENLDQRLIKPIFDEVSTWDE
;
A
#
# COMPACT_ATOMS: atom_id res chain seq x y z
N LYS A 1 -0.47 -27.70 -0.33
CA LYS A 1 0.91 -27.61 0.16
C LYS A 1 1.33 -26.14 0.08
N PRO A 2 1.80 -25.50 1.16
CA PRO A 2 2.16 -24.08 1.10
C PRO A 2 3.30 -23.85 0.09
N LEU A 3 3.24 -22.72 -0.59
CA LEU A 3 4.32 -22.25 -1.44
C LEU A 3 5.35 -21.58 -0.51
N LEU A 4 6.56 -22.11 -0.45
CA LEU A 4 7.62 -21.59 0.41
C LEU A 4 8.44 -20.52 -0.32
N VAL A 5 8.89 -19.55 0.45
CA VAL A 5 9.81 -18.51 -0.02
C VAL A 5 11.18 -19.15 -0.29
N LYS A 6 11.78 -18.81 -1.42
CA LYS A 6 13.16 -19.21 -1.76
C LYS A 6 14.09 -18.01 -1.62
N PRO A 7 15.34 -18.21 -1.18
CA PRO A 7 16.35 -17.17 -1.30
C PRO A 7 16.48 -16.75 -2.76
N MET A 8 16.44 -15.45 -3.00
CA MET A 8 16.54 -14.91 -4.35
C MET A 8 17.93 -14.30 -4.55
N GLU A 9 18.48 -14.49 -5.73
CA GLU A 9 19.71 -13.82 -6.17
C GLU A 9 19.34 -12.59 -7.00
N GLY A 10 20.02 -11.50 -6.79
CA GLY A 10 19.81 -10.25 -7.53
C GLY A 10 18.99 -9.18 -6.77
N VAL A 11 18.27 -8.35 -7.51
CA VAL A 11 17.61 -7.14 -6.97
C VAL A 11 16.62 -7.47 -5.86
N ASP A 12 15.91 -8.58 -5.97
CA ASP A 12 14.91 -8.98 -4.98
C ASP A 12 15.51 -9.59 -3.70
N ALA A 13 16.77 -9.97 -3.73
CA ALA A 13 17.48 -10.50 -2.55
C ALA A 13 17.62 -9.43 -1.44
N ALA A 14 17.63 -8.14 -1.78
CA ALA A 14 17.66 -7.04 -0.81
C ALA A 14 16.43 -7.03 0.08
N LEU A 15 15.28 -7.41 -0.43
CA LEU A 15 14.03 -7.46 0.32
C LEU A 15 14.03 -8.57 1.37
N LEU A 16 14.89 -9.59 1.18
CA LEU A 16 15.04 -10.74 2.06
C LEU A 16 16.29 -10.65 2.93
N ALA A 17 17.20 -9.74 2.64
CA ALA A 17 18.48 -9.60 3.33
C ALA A 17 18.43 -8.83 4.66
N GLY A 18 17.31 -8.89 5.34
CA GLY A 18 16.90 -8.41 6.68
C GLY A 18 17.81 -7.50 7.54
N ASN A 19 19.14 -7.48 7.38
CA ASN A 19 20.08 -6.70 8.18
C ASN A 19 21.25 -6.11 7.39
N SER A 20 21.25 -6.15 6.06
CA SER A 20 22.31 -5.51 5.28
C SER A 20 21.97 -4.04 5.05
N ASP A 21 22.83 -3.13 5.44
CA ASP A 21 22.73 -1.69 5.16
C ASP A 21 22.98 -1.37 3.68
N LYS A 22 23.26 -2.37 2.86
CA LYS A 22 23.60 -2.27 1.44
C LYS A 22 22.52 -2.89 0.56
N THR A 23 22.30 -2.28 -0.58
CA THR A 23 21.52 -2.90 -1.66
C THR A 23 22.28 -4.03 -2.33
N PRO A 24 21.62 -4.98 -3.03
CA PRO A 24 22.31 -6.02 -3.81
C PRO A 24 23.29 -5.45 -4.82
N ALA A 25 22.93 -4.32 -5.45
CA ALA A 25 23.80 -3.67 -6.44
C ALA A 25 25.08 -3.12 -5.82
N GLU A 26 25.00 -2.54 -4.62
CA GLU A 26 26.16 -2.06 -3.86
C GLU A 26 27.05 -3.22 -3.41
N ASP A 27 26.46 -4.30 -2.88
CA ASP A 27 27.22 -5.48 -2.47
C ASP A 27 27.93 -6.14 -3.65
N VAL A 28 27.25 -6.32 -4.79
CA VAL A 28 27.83 -6.85 -6.02
C VAL A 28 28.97 -5.96 -6.55
N ALA A 29 28.79 -4.64 -6.53
CA ALA A 29 29.81 -3.70 -6.99
C ALA A 29 31.09 -3.77 -6.13
N GLU A 30 30.95 -3.89 -4.82
CA GLU A 30 32.07 -4.00 -3.89
C GLU A 30 32.73 -5.38 -3.91
N ASN A 31 31.99 -6.43 -4.24
CA ASN A 31 32.47 -7.83 -4.18
C ASN A 31 32.84 -8.41 -5.58
N GLY A 32 33.24 -7.55 -6.49
CA GLY A 32 33.82 -7.99 -7.78
C GLY A 32 32.83 -8.64 -8.74
N GLY A 33 31.55 -8.25 -8.70
CA GLY A 33 30.53 -8.69 -9.65
C GLY A 33 29.68 -9.86 -9.19
N THR A 34 29.79 -10.28 -7.92
CA THR A 34 28.97 -11.34 -7.32
C THR A 34 28.48 -10.91 -5.93
N LEU A 35 27.37 -11.49 -5.49
CA LEU A 35 26.91 -11.28 -4.11
C LEU A 35 27.88 -11.92 -3.11
N SER A 36 28.16 -11.19 -2.03
CA SER A 36 28.99 -11.70 -0.94
C SER A 36 28.33 -12.88 -0.21
N ASP A 37 29.16 -13.71 0.45
CA ASP A 37 28.63 -14.80 1.27
C ASP A 37 27.78 -14.30 2.44
N GLU A 38 28.14 -13.14 3.03
CA GLU A 38 27.36 -12.51 4.09
C GLU A 38 25.97 -12.14 3.61
N TYR A 39 25.87 -11.55 2.42
CA TYR A 39 24.59 -11.19 1.81
C TYR A 39 23.71 -12.43 1.55
N ARG A 40 24.32 -13.48 0.98
CA ARG A 40 23.63 -14.76 0.72
C ARG A 40 23.13 -15.42 2.01
N MET A 41 23.94 -15.40 3.08
CA MET A 41 23.55 -15.93 4.38
C MET A 41 22.38 -15.16 4.98
N SER A 42 22.38 -13.83 4.88
CA SER A 42 21.30 -12.97 5.35
C SER A 42 19.99 -13.23 4.59
N ALA A 43 20.06 -13.38 3.27
CA ALA A 43 18.92 -13.73 2.44
C ALA A 43 18.33 -15.11 2.81
N GLN A 44 19.20 -16.09 3.07
CA GLN A 44 18.78 -17.43 3.50
C GLN A 44 18.08 -17.37 4.87
N GLN A 45 18.63 -16.65 5.85
CA GLN A 45 18.03 -16.51 7.17
C GLN A 45 16.65 -15.85 7.11
N THR A 46 16.48 -14.83 6.25
CA THR A 46 15.19 -14.17 6.05
C THR A 46 14.19 -15.12 5.41
N ALA A 47 14.60 -15.89 4.39
CA ALA A 47 13.73 -16.89 3.77
C ALA A 47 13.29 -17.96 4.76
N ASP A 48 14.21 -18.45 5.60
CA ASP A 48 13.92 -19.45 6.63
C ASP A 48 12.91 -18.91 7.66
N LEU A 49 13.09 -17.67 8.12
CA LEU A 49 12.15 -17.00 9.04
C LEU A 49 10.77 -16.87 8.41
N LEU A 50 10.69 -16.39 7.16
CA LEU A 50 9.40 -16.25 6.46
C LEU A 50 8.73 -17.60 6.27
N ASN A 51 9.48 -18.64 5.92
CA ASN A 51 8.95 -19.99 5.79
C ASN A 51 8.42 -20.55 7.11
N GLU A 52 9.12 -20.30 8.22
CA GLU A 52 8.66 -20.66 9.57
C GLU A 52 7.33 -19.94 9.89
N LEU A 53 7.23 -18.64 9.62
CA LEU A 53 6.00 -17.87 9.83
C LEU A 53 4.84 -18.38 8.98
N ILE A 54 5.09 -18.71 7.71
CA ILE A 54 4.10 -19.28 6.79
C ILE A 54 3.56 -20.60 7.35
N LEU A 55 4.43 -21.52 7.74
CA LEU A 55 4.04 -22.83 8.27
C LEU A 55 3.28 -22.71 9.61
N LYS A 56 3.78 -21.88 10.53
CA LYS A 56 3.08 -21.61 11.81
C LYS A 56 1.72 -20.96 11.60
N SER A 57 1.60 -20.06 10.63
CA SER A 57 0.31 -19.43 10.32
C SER A 57 -0.71 -20.44 9.84
N GLN A 58 -0.30 -21.46 9.08
CA GLN A 58 -1.18 -22.52 8.64
C GLN A 58 -1.76 -23.29 9.82
N GLU A 59 -0.92 -23.71 10.77
CA GLU A 59 -1.36 -24.44 11.97
C GLU A 59 -2.40 -23.63 12.79
N ILE A 60 -2.15 -22.33 12.95
CA ILE A 60 -3.04 -21.44 13.72
C ILE A 60 -4.35 -21.20 12.97
N LEU A 61 -4.27 -20.87 11.68
CA LEU A 61 -5.42 -20.44 10.90
C LEU A 61 -6.37 -21.60 10.57
N GLU A 62 -5.85 -22.79 10.24
CA GLU A 62 -6.68 -23.97 9.93
C GLU A 62 -7.56 -24.37 11.11
N ASN A 63 -7.07 -24.20 12.33
CA ASN A 63 -7.76 -24.58 13.57
C ASN A 63 -8.51 -23.40 14.22
N HIS A 64 -8.41 -22.20 13.69
CA HIS A 64 -9.08 -21.04 14.26
C HIS A 64 -10.61 -21.17 14.14
N PRO A 65 -11.39 -20.95 15.23
CA PRO A 65 -12.83 -21.16 15.23
C PRO A 65 -13.57 -20.45 14.08
N PHE A 66 -13.14 -19.23 13.73
CA PHE A 66 -13.70 -18.50 12.60
C PHE A 66 -13.54 -19.24 11.26
N ASN A 67 -12.38 -19.82 11.00
CA ASN A 67 -12.11 -20.58 9.78
C ASN A 67 -12.82 -21.92 9.77
N VAL A 68 -12.93 -22.59 10.92
CA VAL A 68 -13.72 -23.82 11.07
C VAL A 68 -15.19 -23.55 10.71
N ALA A 69 -15.77 -22.46 11.27
CA ALA A 69 -17.15 -22.08 10.96
C ALA A 69 -17.35 -21.71 9.48
N ARG A 70 -16.37 -21.06 8.83
CA ARG A 70 -16.42 -20.80 7.38
C ARG A 70 -16.41 -22.09 6.57
N LYS A 71 -15.54 -23.04 6.93
CA LYS A 71 -15.46 -24.35 6.28
C LYS A 71 -16.80 -25.12 6.35
N GLU A 72 -17.44 -25.09 7.52
CA GLU A 72 -18.75 -25.73 7.74
C GLU A 72 -19.85 -25.11 6.84
N ARG A 73 -19.74 -23.82 6.52
CA ARG A 73 -20.65 -23.12 5.60
C ARG A 73 -20.25 -23.24 4.12
N GLY A 74 -19.20 -23.99 3.80
CA GLY A 74 -18.68 -24.11 2.43
C GLY A 74 -17.98 -22.84 1.90
N GLU A 75 -17.61 -21.92 2.79
CA GLU A 75 -16.92 -20.68 2.46
C GLU A 75 -15.39 -20.87 2.39
N ARG A 76 -14.71 -20.01 1.64
CA ARG A 76 -13.24 -20.01 1.60
C ARG A 76 -12.67 -19.60 2.95
N MET A 77 -11.66 -20.33 3.42
CA MET A 77 -10.93 -20.05 4.66
C MET A 77 -9.70 -19.20 4.36
N ALA A 78 -9.32 -18.36 5.33
CA ALA A 78 -7.96 -17.83 5.40
C ALA A 78 -7.07 -18.90 6.05
N ASN A 79 -6.26 -19.59 5.27
CA ASN A 79 -5.54 -20.79 5.74
C ASN A 79 -4.02 -20.59 5.87
N ILE A 80 -3.49 -19.49 5.38
CA ILE A 80 -2.05 -19.20 5.42
C ILE A 80 -1.80 -17.70 5.22
N ILE A 81 -0.74 -17.16 5.80
CA ILE A 81 -0.21 -15.85 5.42
C ILE A 81 0.69 -15.99 4.19
N TRP A 82 0.71 -14.95 3.36
CA TRP A 82 1.58 -14.86 2.20
C TRP A 82 2.38 -13.56 2.26
N PRO A 83 3.58 -13.55 2.88
CA PRO A 83 4.43 -12.37 2.88
C PRO A 83 4.91 -12.03 1.46
N TRP A 84 4.74 -10.78 1.05
CA TRP A 84 5.21 -10.28 -0.24
C TRP A 84 5.46 -8.78 -0.17
N GLY A 85 6.19 -8.21 -1.14
CA GLY A 85 6.46 -6.78 -1.21
C GLY A 85 7.26 -6.25 -0.02
N GLY A 86 8.15 -7.09 0.55
CA GLY A 86 9.00 -6.69 1.66
C GLY A 86 9.97 -5.58 1.28
N GLY A 87 10.48 -4.86 2.27
CA GLY A 87 11.49 -3.82 2.10
C GLY A 87 11.91 -3.23 3.44
N TYR A 88 12.96 -2.42 3.39
CA TYR A 88 13.40 -1.67 4.54
C TYR A 88 12.49 -0.47 4.83
N ARG A 89 12.53 0.01 6.06
CA ARG A 89 11.91 1.27 6.40
C ARG A 89 12.49 2.38 5.52
N PRO A 90 11.67 3.10 4.73
CA PRO A 90 12.18 4.12 3.82
C PRO A 90 12.72 5.32 4.60
N HIS A 91 13.88 5.81 4.17
CA HIS A 91 14.43 7.10 4.57
C HIS A 91 14.09 8.12 3.48
N MET A 92 12.86 8.64 3.52
CA MET A 92 12.41 9.64 2.55
C MET A 92 12.20 10.99 3.23
N LEU A 93 12.45 12.05 2.48
CA LEU A 93 12.14 13.41 2.91
C LEU A 93 10.61 13.58 2.93
N THR A 94 10.14 14.36 3.91
CA THR A 94 8.73 14.75 3.92
C THR A 94 8.42 15.76 2.80
N LEU A 95 7.16 15.90 2.42
CA LEU A 95 6.77 16.91 1.43
C LEU A 95 7.16 18.33 1.85
N SER A 96 7.04 18.65 3.12
CA SER A 96 7.45 19.98 3.63
C SER A 96 8.97 20.21 3.58
N GLN A 97 9.78 19.15 3.63
CA GLN A 97 11.23 19.25 3.44
C GLN A 97 11.61 19.42 1.96
N MET A 98 10.90 18.77 1.04
CA MET A 98 11.12 18.89 -0.40
C MET A 98 10.52 20.17 -0.98
N TYR A 99 9.36 20.56 -0.47
CA TYR A 99 8.57 21.70 -0.93
C TYR A 99 8.20 22.58 0.26
N PRO A 100 9.04 23.58 0.64
CA PRO A 100 8.85 24.38 1.85
C PRO A 100 7.54 25.20 1.89
N GLN A 101 6.89 25.40 0.74
CA GLN A 101 5.57 26.02 0.65
C GLN A 101 4.45 25.10 1.17
N ILE A 102 4.65 23.77 1.19
CA ILE A 102 3.71 22.81 1.74
C ILE A 102 4.05 22.59 3.22
N LYS A 103 3.41 23.33 4.11
CA LYS A 103 3.63 23.22 5.56
C LYS A 103 2.74 22.19 6.21
N LYS A 104 1.52 22.04 5.69
CA LYS A 104 0.50 21.14 6.21
C LYS A 104 -0.19 20.43 5.05
N GLY A 105 -0.33 19.13 5.17
CA GLY A 105 -1.00 18.36 4.12
C GLY A 105 -1.63 17.07 4.63
N SER A 106 -2.56 16.54 3.86
CA SER A 106 -3.31 15.34 4.17
C SER A 106 -3.34 14.34 3.02
N VAL A 107 -3.55 13.08 3.36
CA VAL A 107 -3.82 11.99 2.42
C VAL A 107 -5.16 11.34 2.76
N ILE A 108 -5.98 11.12 1.74
CA ILE A 108 -7.28 10.44 1.79
C ILE A 108 -7.18 9.21 0.91
N SER A 109 -7.16 8.03 1.50
CA SER A 109 -7.09 6.75 0.79
C SER A 109 -7.75 5.64 1.59
N ALA A 110 -8.35 4.67 0.90
CA ALA A 110 -8.79 3.41 1.48
C ALA A 110 -7.67 2.36 1.52
N VAL A 111 -6.58 2.59 0.79
CA VAL A 111 -5.48 1.65 0.59
C VAL A 111 -4.38 1.92 1.60
N ASP A 112 -4.03 0.90 2.39
CA ASP A 112 -3.05 1.03 3.47
C ASP A 112 -1.66 1.37 2.98
N LEU A 113 -1.26 0.87 1.79
CA LEU A 113 0.01 1.23 1.15
C LEU A 113 0.11 2.74 0.92
N ILE A 114 -0.91 3.35 0.34
CA ILE A 114 -0.95 4.79 0.05
C ILE A 114 -0.97 5.61 1.34
N ARG A 115 -1.71 5.15 2.35
CA ARG A 115 -1.73 5.77 3.69
C ARG A 115 -0.37 5.70 4.37
N GLY A 116 0.34 4.57 4.21
CA GLY A 116 1.70 4.38 4.68
C GLY A 116 2.69 5.33 4.00
N ILE A 117 2.64 5.45 2.68
CA ILE A 117 3.46 6.42 1.92
C ILE A 117 3.15 7.85 2.38
N GLY A 118 1.87 8.21 2.53
CA GLY A 118 1.46 9.51 3.03
C GLY A 118 2.02 9.80 4.42
N HIS A 119 2.01 8.81 5.32
CA HIS A 119 2.60 8.94 6.65
C HIS A 119 4.11 9.25 6.59
N TYR A 120 4.87 8.51 5.77
CA TYR A 120 6.31 8.77 5.59
C TYR A 120 6.58 10.10 4.89
N ALA A 121 5.68 10.54 4.01
CA ALA A 121 5.74 11.86 3.37
C ALA A 121 5.36 13.01 4.33
N GLY A 122 5.01 12.72 5.59
CA GLY A 122 4.62 13.73 6.59
C GLY A 122 3.18 14.22 6.44
N LEU A 123 2.33 13.51 5.69
CA LEU A 123 0.92 13.84 5.52
C LEU A 123 0.05 13.24 6.64
N ARG A 124 -0.98 13.98 7.04
CA ARG A 124 -2.01 13.51 7.95
C ARG A 124 -2.96 12.55 7.21
N ASN A 125 -3.16 11.36 7.75
CA ASN A 125 -4.14 10.41 7.22
C ASN A 125 -5.57 10.82 7.63
N ILE A 126 -6.44 11.03 6.65
CA ILE A 126 -7.88 11.27 6.87
C ILE A 126 -8.65 10.00 6.52
N ILE A 127 -9.36 9.46 7.50
CA ILE A 127 -10.21 8.28 7.32
C ILE A 127 -11.59 8.72 6.93
N VAL A 128 -12.10 8.19 5.82
CA VAL A 128 -13.45 8.45 5.32
C VAL A 128 -14.28 7.18 5.47
N GLU A 129 -15.39 7.26 6.19
CA GLU A 129 -16.30 6.13 6.35
C GLU A 129 -16.89 5.70 5.01
N GLY A 130 -16.93 4.40 4.77
CA GLY A 130 -17.39 3.83 3.50
C GLY A 130 -16.42 4.00 2.33
N ALA A 131 -15.21 4.52 2.57
CA ALA A 131 -14.16 4.51 1.56
C ALA A 131 -13.62 3.09 1.36
N THR A 132 -13.59 2.65 0.10
CA THR A 132 -13.03 1.37 -0.35
C THR A 132 -12.08 1.60 -1.53
N GLY A 133 -11.34 0.57 -1.95
CA GLY A 133 -10.60 0.54 -3.22
C GLY A 133 -11.49 0.23 -4.43
N LEU A 134 -12.75 -0.12 -4.22
CA LEU A 134 -13.67 -0.62 -5.25
C LEU A 134 -14.55 0.48 -5.85
N ALA A 135 -15.30 0.12 -6.91
CA ALA A 135 -16.19 1.02 -7.64
C ALA A 135 -17.29 1.67 -6.80
N ASN A 136 -17.69 1.05 -5.70
CA ASN A 136 -18.68 1.54 -4.75
C ASN A 136 -18.11 2.40 -3.61
N THR A 137 -16.88 2.86 -3.74
CA THR A 137 -16.24 3.74 -2.74
C THR A 137 -17.08 5.01 -2.49
N ASN A 138 -16.94 5.57 -1.29
CA ASN A 138 -17.61 6.83 -0.92
C ASN A 138 -16.90 8.04 -1.56
N TYR A 139 -17.21 8.35 -2.81
CA TYR A 139 -16.65 9.49 -3.56
C TYR A 139 -16.99 10.82 -2.88
N GLU A 140 -18.26 11.02 -2.51
CA GLU A 140 -18.75 12.24 -1.88
C GLU A 140 -18.07 12.50 -0.53
N GLY A 141 -17.92 11.46 0.27
CA GLY A 141 -17.19 11.54 1.54
C GLY A 141 -15.72 11.92 1.37
N LYS A 142 -15.06 11.38 0.34
CA LYS A 142 -13.68 11.76 0.00
C LYS A 142 -13.60 13.21 -0.47
N ALA A 143 -14.55 13.68 -1.30
CA ALA A 143 -14.61 15.06 -1.74
C ALA A 143 -14.83 16.02 -0.57
N ALA A 144 -15.82 15.74 0.28
CA ALA A 144 -16.10 16.55 1.46
C ALA A 144 -14.91 16.62 2.43
N ALA A 145 -14.22 15.50 2.65
CA ALA A 145 -13.04 15.46 3.50
C ALA A 145 -11.87 16.26 2.94
N ALA A 146 -11.68 16.24 1.60
CA ALA A 146 -10.66 17.04 0.93
C ALA A 146 -10.93 18.55 1.06
N ILE A 147 -12.17 18.97 0.77
CA ILE A 147 -12.61 20.36 0.92
C ILE A 147 -12.43 20.82 2.37
N GLN A 148 -12.84 20.01 3.34
CA GLN A 148 -12.71 20.35 4.75
C GLN A 148 -11.24 20.49 5.18
N ALA A 149 -10.36 19.61 4.72
CA ALA A 149 -8.93 19.68 5.02
C ALA A 149 -8.29 20.98 4.50
N LEU A 150 -8.66 21.39 3.28
CA LEU A 150 -8.20 22.67 2.71
C LEU A 150 -8.75 23.86 3.51
N LYS A 151 -10.03 23.85 3.88
CA LYS A 151 -10.64 24.87 4.75
C LYS A 151 -9.98 24.96 6.14
N ASP A 152 -9.51 23.84 6.66
CA ASP A 152 -8.78 23.75 7.93
C ASP A 152 -7.30 24.18 7.79
N GLY A 153 -6.91 24.67 6.62
CA GLY A 153 -5.62 25.23 6.32
C GLY A 153 -4.54 24.22 5.91
N ASP A 154 -4.93 23.09 5.31
CA ASP A 154 -3.97 22.25 4.60
C ASP A 154 -3.58 22.91 3.26
N ASP A 155 -2.29 22.99 2.98
CA ASP A 155 -1.74 23.51 1.71
C ASP A 155 -1.81 22.48 0.59
N PHE A 156 -1.96 21.20 0.96
CA PHE A 156 -1.93 20.06 0.03
C PHE A 156 -2.82 18.92 0.53
N VAL A 157 -3.67 18.39 -0.36
CA VAL A 157 -4.48 17.20 -0.08
C VAL A 157 -4.33 16.20 -1.22
N TYR A 158 -3.82 15.02 -0.91
CA TYR A 158 -3.75 13.89 -1.84
C TYR A 158 -4.96 12.99 -1.67
N VAL A 159 -5.81 12.92 -2.69
CA VAL A 159 -6.99 12.04 -2.70
C VAL A 159 -6.75 10.88 -3.65
N HIS A 160 -6.74 9.67 -3.11
CA HIS A 160 -6.55 8.44 -3.87
C HIS A 160 -7.87 7.70 -4.10
N VAL A 161 -8.12 7.34 -5.37
CA VAL A 161 -9.24 6.49 -5.79
C VAL A 161 -8.72 5.40 -6.71
N GLU A 162 -8.83 4.15 -6.28
CA GLU A 162 -8.28 2.98 -6.96
C GLU A 162 -9.31 2.30 -7.89
N ALA A 163 -10.59 2.67 -7.75
CA ALA A 163 -11.72 2.01 -8.41
C ALA A 163 -11.56 1.80 -9.92
N SER A 164 -10.96 2.76 -10.63
CA SER A 164 -10.73 2.64 -12.08
C SER A 164 -9.57 1.71 -12.42
N ASP A 165 -8.61 1.58 -11.52
CA ASP A 165 -7.48 0.65 -11.64
C ASP A 165 -7.96 -0.79 -11.46
N GLU A 166 -8.72 -1.06 -10.40
CA GLU A 166 -9.32 -2.37 -10.12
C GLU A 166 -10.22 -2.84 -11.27
N ALA A 167 -11.08 -1.96 -11.81
CA ALA A 167 -11.90 -2.28 -12.98
C ALA A 167 -11.04 -2.61 -14.22
N GLY A 168 -9.87 -1.98 -14.34
CA GLY A 168 -8.88 -2.28 -15.39
C GLY A 168 -8.24 -3.67 -15.19
N HIS A 169 -7.89 -4.03 -13.97
CA HIS A 169 -7.35 -5.35 -13.63
C HIS A 169 -8.38 -6.47 -13.87
N ASP A 170 -9.65 -6.21 -13.58
CA ASP A 170 -10.75 -7.15 -13.84
C ASP A 170 -11.08 -7.29 -15.34
N GLY A 171 -10.55 -6.41 -16.20
CA GLY A 171 -10.86 -6.37 -17.64
C GLY A 171 -12.28 -5.89 -17.94
N ASP A 172 -12.96 -5.26 -16.97
CA ASP A 172 -14.32 -4.74 -17.11
C ASP A 172 -14.31 -3.31 -17.65
N LEU A 173 -14.44 -3.19 -18.98
CA LEU A 173 -14.42 -1.88 -19.66
C LEU A 173 -15.60 -0.99 -19.25
N GLU A 174 -16.80 -1.56 -19.10
CA GLU A 174 -17.99 -0.79 -18.74
C GLU A 174 -17.84 -0.23 -17.32
N LEU A 175 -17.40 -1.03 -16.39
CA LEU A 175 -17.12 -0.61 -15.02
C LEU A 175 -16.00 0.42 -14.98
N LYS A 176 -14.94 0.26 -15.78
CA LYS A 176 -13.85 1.25 -15.87
C LYS A 176 -14.35 2.62 -16.34
N LEU A 177 -15.12 2.68 -17.40
CA LEU A 177 -15.73 3.92 -17.87
C LEU A 177 -16.62 4.53 -16.77
N LYS A 178 -17.45 3.73 -16.12
CA LYS A 178 -18.33 4.19 -15.04
C LYS A 178 -17.56 4.73 -13.84
N THR A 179 -16.45 4.10 -13.46
CA THR A 179 -15.62 4.59 -12.35
C THR A 179 -14.89 5.89 -12.68
N ILE A 180 -14.49 6.11 -13.94
CA ILE A 180 -13.93 7.38 -14.42
C ILE A 180 -15.00 8.48 -14.38
N GLU A 181 -16.22 8.22 -14.86
CA GLU A 181 -17.34 9.16 -14.76
C GLU A 181 -17.66 9.52 -13.32
N ASN A 182 -17.69 8.53 -12.42
CA ASN A 182 -17.92 8.75 -10.99
C ASN A 182 -16.81 9.60 -10.36
N LEU A 183 -15.55 9.34 -10.73
CA LEU A 183 -14.40 10.13 -10.28
C LEU A 183 -14.57 11.60 -10.65
N ASP A 184 -14.93 11.88 -11.91
CA ASP A 184 -15.15 13.24 -12.41
C ASP A 184 -16.35 13.91 -11.72
N GLN A 185 -17.52 13.28 -11.76
CA GLN A 185 -18.78 13.91 -11.32
C GLN A 185 -18.94 13.97 -9.80
N ARG A 186 -18.46 12.96 -9.09
CA ARG A 186 -18.74 12.77 -7.66
C ARG A 186 -17.56 13.14 -6.74
N LEU A 187 -16.35 13.29 -7.30
CA LEU A 187 -15.16 13.70 -6.55
C LEU A 187 -14.58 15.01 -7.09
N ILE A 188 -14.14 15.02 -8.36
CA ILE A 188 -13.41 16.16 -8.93
C ILE A 188 -14.31 17.37 -9.05
N LYS A 189 -15.50 17.22 -9.65
CA LYS A 189 -16.42 18.32 -9.84
C LYS A 189 -16.81 19.02 -8.52
N PRO A 190 -17.24 18.34 -7.44
CA PRO A 190 -17.56 19.00 -6.18
C PRO A 190 -16.38 19.75 -5.55
N ILE A 191 -15.15 19.19 -5.65
CA ILE A 191 -13.96 19.87 -5.14
C ILE A 191 -13.68 21.12 -5.99
N PHE A 192 -13.74 21.00 -7.32
CA PHE A 192 -13.48 22.11 -8.23
C PHE A 192 -14.51 23.24 -8.06
N ASP A 193 -15.81 22.90 -7.99
CA ASP A 193 -16.89 23.87 -7.82
C ASP A 193 -16.72 24.67 -6.50
N GLU A 194 -16.28 24.03 -5.43
CA GLU A 194 -16.03 24.68 -4.15
C GLU A 194 -14.79 25.56 -4.19
N VAL A 195 -13.66 24.99 -4.60
CA VAL A 195 -12.35 25.67 -4.57
C VAL A 195 -12.30 26.85 -5.54
N SER A 196 -12.99 26.76 -6.69
CA SER A 196 -13.05 27.85 -7.68
C SER A 196 -13.79 29.08 -7.17
N THR A 197 -14.51 29.00 -6.06
CA THR A 197 -15.19 30.15 -5.42
C THR A 197 -14.31 30.89 -4.39
N TRP A 198 -13.13 30.34 -4.09
CA TRP A 198 -12.24 30.93 -3.10
C TRP A 198 -11.42 32.06 -3.74
N ASP A 199 -11.37 33.19 -3.06
CA ASP A 199 -10.46 34.27 -3.43
C ASP A 199 -9.01 33.83 -3.18
N GLU A 200 -8.09 34.17 -4.09
CA GLU A 200 -6.66 33.88 -3.98
C GLU A 200 -5.99 34.59 -2.79
#